data_a2fc4da14e9a2559072ba3e394ef9594
#
_entry.id   a2fc4da14e9a2559072ba3e394ef9594
#
_cell.length_a   1.000
_cell.length_b   1.000
_cell.length_c   1.000
_cell.angle_alpha   90.00
_cell.angle_beta   90.00
_cell.angle_gamma   90.00
#
_symmetry.space_group_name_H-M   'P 1'
#
loop_
_entity.id
_entity.type
_entity.pdbx_description
1 polymer ?
#
loop_
_entity_poly.entity_id
_entity_poly.type
_entity_poly.pdbx_seq_one_letter_code
_entity_poly.pdbx_strand_id
1 'polypeptide(L)'
;MKKNFFYAAALAMGLTFSMTACSNEDTPTEPTDAANIDYTSENATSWNNYMKAVVTLLRKDASDLYGYWATSYKGGESYAVTFKNHGAPFNSAGSCVQQVIDGCVDIANEVGETKIGDPYSKYQAGKVTEALYAVESWYSWHSREDYSNNIVSI
;
A
#
# COMPACT_ATOMS: atom_id res chain seq x y z
N MET A 1 14.47 -16.29 17.62
CA MET A 1 14.39 -14.99 16.97
C MET A 1 14.25 -15.09 15.44
N LYS A 2 13.46 -16.01 14.89
CA LYS A 2 13.25 -16.15 13.42
C LYS A 2 11.79 -16.37 13.02
N LYS A 3 10.82 -16.19 13.90
CA LYS A 3 9.39 -16.48 13.61
C LYS A 3 8.52 -15.24 13.40
N ASN A 4 9.00 -14.04 13.73
CA ASN A 4 8.19 -12.82 13.64
C ASN A 4 8.25 -12.14 12.27
N PHE A 5 9.13 -12.61 11.39
CA PHE A 5 9.31 -12.00 10.05
C PHE A 5 8.18 -12.35 9.07
N PHE A 6 7.44 -13.42 9.32
CA PHE A 6 6.39 -13.88 8.40
C PHE A 6 5.04 -13.18 8.57
N TYR A 7 4.79 -12.52 9.69
CA TYR A 7 3.48 -11.92 9.98
C TYR A 7 3.39 -10.45 9.58
N ALA A 8 4.49 -9.73 9.59
CA ALA A 8 4.59 -8.39 8.98
C ALA A 8 4.38 -8.46 7.46
N ALA A 9 4.81 -9.56 6.82
CA ALA A 9 4.62 -9.77 5.39
C ALA A 9 3.16 -9.95 4.96
N ALA A 10 2.25 -10.40 5.84
CA ALA A 10 0.86 -10.63 5.48
C ALA A 10 0.02 -9.35 5.44
N LEU A 11 0.38 -8.33 6.22
CA LEU A 11 -0.20 -6.98 6.11
C LEU A 11 0.46 -6.16 5.00
N ALA A 12 1.76 -6.39 4.77
CA ALA A 12 2.50 -5.72 3.70
C ALA A 12 2.17 -6.28 2.29
N MET A 13 1.72 -7.53 2.15
CA MET A 13 1.40 -8.11 0.84
C MET A 13 0.13 -7.55 0.19
N GLY A 14 -0.69 -6.81 0.91
CA GLY A 14 -1.81 -6.06 0.32
C GLY A 14 -1.37 -4.74 -0.34
N LEU A 15 -0.19 -4.22 0.02
CA LEU A 15 0.32 -2.92 -0.43
C LEU A 15 1.52 -3.03 -1.39
N THR A 16 2.17 -4.20 -1.48
CA THR A 16 3.41 -4.32 -2.27
C THR A 16 3.21 -4.62 -3.76
N PHE A 17 2.00 -4.77 -4.23
CA PHE A 17 1.75 -4.99 -5.67
C PHE A 17 1.92 -3.74 -6.54
N SER A 18 2.03 -2.57 -5.93
CA SER A 18 2.26 -1.33 -6.68
C SER A 18 3.72 -0.92 -6.83
N MET A 19 4.67 -1.61 -6.18
CA MET A 19 6.08 -1.17 -6.15
C MET A 19 7.03 -2.04 -6.97
N THR A 20 6.61 -3.18 -7.49
CA THR A 20 7.50 -4.07 -8.27
C THR A 20 7.59 -3.76 -9.76
N ALA A 21 6.90 -2.72 -10.21
CA ALA A 21 7.00 -2.30 -11.62
C ALA A 21 8.15 -1.32 -11.92
N CYS A 22 8.92 -0.89 -10.90
CA CYS A 22 9.95 0.13 -11.08
C CYS A 22 11.33 -0.21 -10.51
N SER A 23 11.73 -1.47 -10.44
CA SER A 23 13.10 -1.82 -10.12
C SER A 23 13.82 -2.46 -11.29
N ASN A 24 14.08 -1.67 -12.31
CA ASN A 24 15.22 -1.87 -13.17
C ASN A 24 16.16 -0.69 -12.97
N GLU A 25 17.42 -0.99 -12.65
CA GLU A 25 18.53 -0.05 -12.59
C GLU A 25 18.87 0.44 -14.01
N ASP A 26 17.95 1.15 -14.63
CA ASP A 26 18.25 1.95 -15.79
C ASP A 26 18.17 3.42 -15.39
N THR A 27 19.22 4.15 -15.74
CA THR A 27 19.35 5.61 -15.65
C THR A 27 17.98 6.25 -15.90
N PRO A 28 17.48 7.17 -15.05
CA PRO A 28 16.21 7.82 -15.31
C PRO A 28 16.32 8.55 -16.64
N THR A 29 15.94 7.90 -17.71
CA THR A 29 15.48 8.61 -18.90
C THR A 29 14.31 9.47 -18.41
N GLU A 30 14.26 10.70 -18.84
CA GLU A 30 13.15 11.60 -18.59
C GLU A 30 11.85 10.82 -18.64
N PRO A 31 10.86 11.12 -17.74
CA PRO A 31 9.59 10.39 -17.74
C PRO A 31 8.96 10.55 -19.11
N THR A 32 9.36 9.65 -19.97
CA THR A 32 8.85 9.56 -21.31
C THR A 32 7.45 9.01 -21.21
N ASP A 33 6.55 9.65 -21.86
CA ASP A 33 5.23 9.18 -22.29
C ASP A 33 4.24 8.67 -21.22
N ALA A 34 4.67 7.96 -20.17
CA ALA A 34 3.76 7.46 -19.14
C ALA A 34 3.08 8.58 -18.33
N ALA A 35 3.75 9.73 -18.17
CA ALA A 35 3.19 10.91 -17.52
C ALA A 35 2.27 11.73 -18.45
N ASN A 36 2.38 11.51 -19.75
CA ASN A 36 1.65 12.23 -20.80
C ASN A 36 0.82 11.26 -21.62
N ILE A 37 0.17 10.30 -21.00
CA ILE A 37 -0.73 9.40 -21.71
C ILE A 37 -1.95 10.19 -22.14
N ASP A 38 -2.07 10.39 -23.42
CA ASP A 38 -3.28 10.96 -24.01
C ASP A 38 -4.38 9.90 -24.05
N TYR A 39 -5.53 10.23 -23.51
CA TYR A 39 -6.73 9.42 -23.63
C TYR A 39 -7.41 9.77 -24.92
N THR A 40 -7.21 8.95 -25.96
CA THR A 40 -7.77 9.14 -27.28
C THR A 40 -8.90 8.16 -27.58
N SER A 41 -9.67 8.41 -28.63
CA SER A 41 -10.69 7.46 -29.10
C SER A 41 -10.09 6.10 -29.51
N GLU A 42 -8.84 6.10 -30.00
CA GLU A 42 -8.17 4.88 -30.43
C GLU A 42 -7.77 3.97 -29.25
N ASN A 43 -7.37 4.56 -28.12
CA ASN A 43 -6.94 3.80 -26.95
C ASN A 43 -8.00 3.66 -25.85
N ALA A 44 -9.15 4.32 -26.00
CA ALA A 44 -10.22 4.34 -24.99
C ALA A 44 -10.70 2.94 -24.60
N THR A 45 -10.82 2.03 -25.55
CA THR A 45 -11.24 0.64 -25.28
C THR A 45 -10.20 -0.09 -24.42
N SER A 46 -8.91 0.07 -24.70
CA SER A 46 -7.83 -0.54 -23.92
C SER A 46 -7.81 -0.02 -22.50
N TRP A 47 -7.95 1.29 -22.32
CA TRP A 47 -8.05 1.90 -21.00
C TRP A 47 -9.27 1.44 -20.21
N ASN A 48 -10.44 1.38 -20.86
CA ASN A 48 -11.65 0.88 -20.22
C ASN A 48 -11.51 -0.59 -19.77
N ASN A 49 -10.88 -1.43 -20.58
CA ASN A 49 -10.64 -2.83 -20.23
C ASN A 49 -9.64 -2.95 -19.07
N TYR A 50 -8.58 -2.16 -19.08
CA TYR A 50 -7.61 -2.09 -18.00
C TYR A 50 -8.30 -1.67 -16.69
N MET A 51 -9.03 -0.57 -16.69
CA MET A 51 -9.74 -0.08 -15.51
C MET A 51 -10.75 -1.10 -14.97
N LYS A 52 -11.48 -1.77 -15.83
CA LYS A 52 -12.40 -2.86 -15.42
C LYS A 52 -11.67 -4.02 -14.77
N ALA A 53 -10.51 -4.41 -15.30
CA ALA A 53 -9.69 -5.46 -14.69
C ALA A 53 -9.18 -5.06 -13.32
N VAL A 54 -8.64 -3.85 -13.17
CA VAL A 54 -8.15 -3.31 -11.89
C VAL A 54 -9.27 -3.24 -10.84
N VAL A 55 -10.42 -2.69 -11.20
CA VAL A 55 -11.57 -2.59 -10.28
C VAL A 55 -12.09 -3.97 -9.87
N THR A 56 -12.11 -4.93 -10.80
CA THR A 56 -12.51 -6.30 -10.50
C THR A 56 -11.57 -6.96 -9.51
N LEU A 57 -10.26 -6.80 -9.70
CA LEU A 57 -9.24 -7.31 -8.80
C LEU A 57 -9.36 -6.65 -7.42
N LEU A 58 -9.42 -5.32 -7.36
CA LEU A 58 -9.58 -4.58 -6.12
C LEU A 58 -10.81 -5.04 -5.32
N ARG A 59 -11.95 -5.19 -6.01
CA ARG A 59 -13.17 -5.70 -5.38
C ARG A 59 -12.99 -7.11 -4.80
N LYS A 60 -12.32 -7.98 -5.55
CA LYS A 60 -12.03 -9.34 -5.10
C LYS A 60 -11.15 -9.31 -3.84
N ASP A 61 -10.05 -8.58 -3.87
CA ASP A 61 -9.09 -8.51 -2.78
C ASP A 61 -9.71 -7.90 -1.51
N ALA A 62 -10.51 -6.85 -1.65
CA ALA A 62 -11.27 -6.28 -0.55
C ALA A 62 -12.29 -7.27 0.05
N SER A 63 -12.97 -8.05 -0.80
CA SER A 63 -13.90 -9.08 -0.36
C SER A 63 -13.18 -10.23 0.36
N ASP A 64 -12.03 -10.65 -0.15
CA ASP A 64 -11.21 -11.69 0.47
C ASP A 64 -10.68 -11.23 1.83
N LEU A 65 -10.18 -10.00 1.91
CA LEU A 65 -9.72 -9.40 3.16
C LEU A 65 -10.86 -9.36 4.21
N TYR A 66 -12.04 -8.90 3.81
CA TYR A 66 -13.21 -8.95 4.67
C TYR A 66 -13.55 -10.38 5.12
N GLY A 67 -13.51 -11.33 4.22
CA GLY A 67 -13.76 -12.75 4.49
C GLY A 67 -12.76 -13.32 5.51
N TYR A 68 -11.47 -12.96 5.39
CA TYR A 68 -10.44 -13.39 6.36
C TYR A 68 -10.69 -12.83 7.76
N TRP A 69 -11.15 -11.61 7.86
CA TRP A 69 -11.49 -11.01 9.15
C TRP A 69 -12.80 -11.51 9.74
N ALA A 70 -13.83 -11.67 8.93
CA ALA A 70 -15.21 -11.91 9.40
C ALA A 70 -15.62 -13.38 9.41
N THR A 71 -15.05 -14.20 8.53
CA THR A 71 -15.57 -15.55 8.28
C THR A 71 -14.55 -16.66 8.58
N SER A 72 -13.43 -16.68 7.86
CA SER A 72 -12.41 -17.73 7.99
C SER A 72 -11.06 -17.24 7.50
N TYR A 73 -10.01 -17.54 8.23
CA TYR A 73 -8.64 -17.26 7.84
C TYR A 73 -7.85 -18.57 7.72
N LYS A 74 -7.32 -18.84 6.52
CA LYS A 74 -6.53 -20.04 6.21
C LYS A 74 -7.21 -21.36 6.62
N GLY A 75 -8.53 -21.45 6.45
CA GLY A 75 -9.31 -22.64 6.75
C GLY A 75 -9.63 -22.84 8.24
N GLY A 76 -9.26 -21.88 9.09
CA GLY A 76 -9.59 -21.87 10.51
C GLY A 76 -10.66 -20.84 10.86
N GLU A 77 -10.70 -20.42 12.12
CA GLU A 77 -11.57 -19.34 12.58
C GLU A 77 -11.26 -18.03 11.87
N SER A 78 -12.20 -17.09 11.92
CA SER A 78 -11.95 -15.72 11.43
C SER A 78 -10.81 -15.04 12.20
N TYR A 79 -10.08 -14.20 11.51
CA TYR A 79 -8.96 -13.48 12.15
C TYR A 79 -9.43 -12.61 13.31
N ALA A 80 -10.64 -12.01 13.22
CA ALA A 80 -11.23 -11.22 14.29
C ALA A 80 -11.48 -12.05 15.56
N VAL A 81 -11.93 -13.30 15.42
CA VAL A 81 -12.13 -14.21 16.55
C VAL A 81 -10.80 -14.60 17.18
N THR A 82 -9.82 -15.00 16.35
CA THR A 82 -8.46 -15.32 16.80
C THR A 82 -7.81 -14.14 17.53
N PHE A 83 -7.91 -12.94 16.99
CA PHE A 83 -7.38 -11.72 17.60
C PHE A 83 -8.07 -11.43 18.95
N LYS A 84 -9.39 -11.46 18.97
CA LYS A 84 -10.20 -11.14 20.14
C LYS A 84 -10.00 -12.14 21.30
N ASN A 85 -9.78 -13.40 20.97
CA ASN A 85 -9.55 -14.46 21.92
C ASN A 85 -8.08 -14.67 22.28
N HIS A 86 -7.20 -13.84 21.77
CA HIS A 86 -5.75 -13.93 21.95
C HIS A 86 -5.18 -15.29 21.50
N GLY A 87 -5.79 -15.88 20.47
CA GLY A 87 -5.32 -17.12 19.85
C GLY A 87 -3.96 -16.94 19.17
N ALA A 88 -3.28 -18.04 18.88
CA ALA A 88 -2.02 -17.96 18.16
C ALA A 88 -2.20 -17.18 16.83
N PRO A 89 -1.32 -16.23 16.56
CA PRO A 89 0.02 -16.01 17.11
C PRO A 89 0.10 -15.05 18.32
N PHE A 90 -1.00 -14.51 18.81
CA PHE A 90 -0.96 -13.38 19.75
C PHE A 90 -0.64 -13.78 21.19
N ASN A 91 -1.13 -14.89 21.66
CA ASN A 91 -0.85 -15.49 22.98
C ASN A 91 -1.23 -14.65 24.22
N SER A 92 -1.64 -13.40 24.09
CA SER A 92 -2.09 -12.51 25.17
C SER A 92 -2.81 -11.28 24.65
N ALA A 93 -3.61 -10.62 25.49
CA ALA A 93 -4.21 -9.32 25.19
C ALA A 93 -3.13 -8.26 24.92
N GLY A 94 -2.04 -8.30 25.68
CA GLY A 94 -0.91 -7.38 25.48
C GLY A 94 -0.28 -7.48 24.10
N SER A 95 -0.13 -8.71 23.56
CA SER A 95 0.41 -8.88 22.21
C SER A 95 -0.56 -8.43 21.10
N CYS A 96 -1.87 -8.49 21.35
CA CYS A 96 -2.85 -7.91 20.44
C CYS A 96 -2.78 -6.37 20.42
N VAL A 97 -2.71 -5.75 21.59
CA VAL A 97 -2.55 -4.29 21.71
C VAL A 97 -1.24 -3.83 21.07
N GLN A 98 -0.14 -4.56 21.33
CA GLN A 98 1.15 -4.26 20.71
C GLN A 98 1.07 -4.29 19.19
N GLN A 99 0.40 -5.29 18.61
CA GLN A 99 0.22 -5.37 17.15
C GLN A 99 -0.53 -4.15 16.58
N VAL A 100 -1.54 -3.64 17.29
CA VAL A 100 -2.25 -2.41 16.88
C VAL A 100 -1.32 -1.20 16.94
N ILE A 101 -0.59 -1.05 18.05
CA ILE A 101 0.36 0.06 18.23
C ILE A 101 1.45 0.02 17.15
N ASP A 102 2.03 -1.16 16.89
CA ASP A 102 3.05 -1.32 15.86
C ASP A 102 2.50 -0.91 14.48
N GLY A 103 1.27 -1.30 14.13
CA GLY A 103 0.63 -0.87 12.90
C GLY A 103 0.43 0.65 12.81
N CYS A 104 0.06 1.31 13.90
CA CYS A 104 -0.06 2.77 13.94
C CYS A 104 1.32 3.45 13.76
N VAL A 105 2.36 2.93 14.40
CA VAL A 105 3.74 3.43 14.25
C VAL A 105 4.22 3.25 12.82
N ASP A 106 3.96 2.10 12.21
CA ASP A 106 4.35 1.83 10.82
C ASP A 106 3.69 2.81 9.85
N ILE A 107 2.38 3.08 10.01
CA ILE A 107 1.67 4.08 9.19
C ILE A 107 2.30 5.46 9.36
N ALA A 108 2.56 5.89 10.60
CA ALA A 108 3.14 7.20 10.87
C ALA A 108 4.55 7.35 10.27
N ASN A 109 5.39 6.33 10.40
CA ASN A 109 6.73 6.30 9.82
C ASN A 109 6.67 6.30 8.28
N GLU A 110 5.80 5.50 7.69
CA GLU A 110 5.65 5.46 6.24
C GLU A 110 5.23 6.83 5.68
N VAL A 111 4.28 7.51 6.31
CA VAL A 111 3.87 8.86 5.89
C VAL A 111 5.02 9.85 6.06
N GLY A 112 5.69 9.84 7.21
CA GLY A 112 6.75 10.80 7.51
C GLY A 112 8.00 10.60 6.67
N GLU A 113 8.53 9.38 6.64
CA GLU A 113 9.82 9.09 6.03
C GLU A 113 9.71 8.77 4.53
N THR A 114 8.75 7.92 4.15
CA THR A 114 8.67 7.43 2.78
C THR A 114 7.86 8.36 1.89
N LYS A 115 6.63 8.69 2.30
CA LYS A 115 5.70 9.41 1.43
C LYS A 115 6.00 10.91 1.35
N ILE A 116 6.57 11.50 2.41
CA ILE A 116 6.94 12.91 2.47
C ILE A 116 8.46 13.09 2.43
N GLY A 117 9.18 12.37 3.28
CA GLY A 117 10.62 12.54 3.47
C GLY A 117 11.44 12.18 2.24
N ASP A 118 11.13 11.08 1.54
CA ASP A 118 11.86 10.67 0.34
C ASP A 118 11.69 11.67 -0.82
N PRO A 119 10.49 12.08 -1.24
CA PRO A 119 10.32 13.13 -2.23
C PRO A 119 11.01 14.45 -1.85
N TYR A 120 10.89 14.85 -0.58
CA TYR A 120 11.54 16.06 -0.09
C TYR A 120 13.07 15.98 -0.16
N SER A 121 13.65 14.86 0.21
CA SER A 121 15.10 14.62 0.16
C SER A 121 15.63 14.66 -1.28
N LYS A 122 14.90 14.07 -2.22
CA LYS A 122 15.20 14.17 -3.66
C LYS A 122 15.15 15.61 -4.15
N TYR A 123 14.13 16.35 -3.74
CA TYR A 123 14.00 17.77 -4.08
C TYR A 123 15.17 18.60 -3.56
N GLN A 124 15.57 18.42 -2.30
CA GLN A 124 16.73 19.08 -1.69
C GLN A 124 18.04 18.75 -2.40
N ALA A 125 18.16 17.54 -2.95
CA ALA A 125 19.30 17.10 -3.74
C ALA A 125 19.32 17.66 -5.18
N GLY A 126 18.35 18.52 -5.55
CA GLY A 126 18.22 19.07 -6.90
C GLY A 126 17.60 18.12 -7.94
N LYS A 127 17.12 16.96 -7.50
CA LYS A 127 16.50 15.94 -8.35
C LYS A 127 14.98 16.17 -8.47
N VAL A 128 14.62 17.32 -9.03
CA VAL A 128 13.24 17.81 -9.02
C VAL A 128 12.27 16.85 -9.70
N THR A 129 12.64 16.29 -10.84
CA THR A 129 11.80 15.34 -11.60
C THR A 129 11.60 14.04 -10.81
N GLU A 130 12.68 13.47 -10.24
CA GLU A 130 12.59 12.27 -9.42
C GLU A 130 11.73 12.52 -8.16
N ALA A 131 11.87 13.69 -7.54
CA ALA A 131 11.08 14.09 -6.38
C ALA A 131 9.59 14.14 -6.72
N LEU A 132 9.25 14.72 -7.86
CA LEU A 132 7.87 14.87 -8.32
C LEU A 132 7.17 13.52 -8.51
N TYR A 133 7.84 12.59 -9.18
CA TYR A 133 7.30 11.24 -9.41
C TYR A 133 7.38 10.30 -8.21
N ALA A 134 8.14 10.66 -7.17
CA ALA A 134 8.14 9.95 -5.90
C ALA A 134 6.96 10.32 -4.99
N VAL A 135 6.21 11.38 -5.31
CA VAL A 135 5.01 11.77 -4.55
C VAL A 135 3.89 10.76 -4.82
N GLU A 136 3.39 10.13 -3.76
CA GLU A 136 2.23 9.23 -3.86
C GLU A 136 1.02 9.96 -4.45
N SER A 137 0.23 9.25 -5.26
CA SER A 137 -0.98 9.80 -5.90
C SER A 137 -0.73 11.05 -6.76
N TRP A 138 0.50 11.21 -7.29
CA TRP A 138 0.86 12.32 -8.16
C TRP A 138 -0.11 12.53 -9.32
N TYR A 139 -0.47 11.45 -10.01
CA TYR A 139 -1.33 11.51 -11.19
C TYR A 139 -2.79 11.85 -10.89
N SER A 140 -3.25 11.60 -9.67
CA SER A 140 -4.63 11.91 -9.24
C SER A 140 -4.74 13.21 -8.46
N TRP A 141 -3.61 13.82 -8.08
CA TRP A 141 -3.52 15.05 -7.29
C TRP A 141 -4.16 14.94 -5.88
N HIS A 142 -4.23 13.72 -5.31
CA HIS A 142 -4.86 13.43 -4.02
C HIS A 142 -3.87 13.12 -2.89
N SER A 143 -2.57 13.33 -3.09
CA SER A 143 -1.52 12.98 -2.12
C SER A 143 -1.79 13.56 -0.72
N ARG A 144 -2.24 14.80 -0.65
CA ARG A 144 -2.52 15.46 0.63
C ARG A 144 -3.68 14.81 1.38
N GLU A 145 -4.75 14.47 0.66
CA GLU A 145 -5.89 13.76 1.20
C GLU A 145 -5.51 12.35 1.66
N ASP A 146 -4.69 11.66 0.88
CA ASP A 146 -4.21 10.31 1.19
C ASP A 146 -3.35 10.32 2.47
N TYR A 147 -2.41 11.26 2.60
CA TYR A 147 -1.59 11.40 3.81
C TYR A 147 -2.44 11.78 5.03
N SER A 148 -3.39 12.69 4.86
CA SER A 148 -4.34 13.05 5.93
C SER A 148 -5.16 11.84 6.37
N ASN A 149 -5.69 11.06 5.44
CA ASN A 149 -6.46 9.86 5.74
C ASN A 149 -5.63 8.77 6.42
N ASN A 150 -4.36 8.61 6.04
CA ASN A 150 -3.46 7.70 6.73
C ASN A 150 -3.31 8.07 8.21
N ILE A 151 -3.13 9.35 8.54
CA ILE A 151 -3.01 9.81 9.93
C ILE A 151 -4.35 9.70 10.67
N VAL A 152 -5.46 10.02 10.03
CA VAL A 152 -6.80 9.88 10.63
C VAL A 152 -7.13 8.41 10.93
N SER A 153 -6.56 7.45 10.19
CA SER A 153 -6.76 6.02 10.41
C SER A 153 -6.09 5.49 11.68
N ILE A 154 -5.10 6.20 12.22
CA ILE A 154 -4.43 5.90 13.48
C ILE A 154 -5.32 6.24 14.67
#